data_91b935b634b6989492b5ff576b5e5852
#
_entry.id   91b935b634b6989492b5ff576b5e5852
#
_cell.length_a   1.000
_cell.length_b   1.000
_cell.length_c   1.000
_cell.angle_alpha   90.00
_cell.angle_beta   90.00
_cell.angle_gamma   90.00
#
_symmetry.space_group_name_H-M   'P 1'
#
loop_
_entity.id
_entity.type
_entity.pdbx_description
1 polymer ?
#
loop_
_entity_poly.entity_id
_entity_poly.type
_entity_poly.pdbx_seq_one_letter_code
_entity_poly.pdbx_strand_id
1 'polypeptide(L)'
;IFILAENQYRVGDVMQVNQDVAGVVEKVSLRMTKLRDLEGRVHYVPNGTIEIATNLTMDYANVELDVGVGYASDLDKVEKIIEEVGKSIFEDPEWNNVALEAPHMLRVDRFGDSAIVVKILCKTVPMKQWIVRSEILRRLKKAFDKENIEIPFPQVTLHEAVQSNHKHGSKNKS
;
A
#
# COMPACT_ATOMS: atom_id res chain seq x y z
N ILE A 1 31.48 12.46 -4.77
CA ILE A 1 31.77 13.89 -4.49
C ILE A 1 30.51 14.74 -4.69
N PHE A 2 29.70 14.47 -5.73
CA PHE A 2 28.53 15.27 -6.05
C PHE A 2 27.36 15.14 -5.04
N ILE A 3 27.17 13.98 -4.41
CA ILE A 3 26.08 13.71 -3.46
C ILE A 3 26.04 14.72 -2.30
N LEU A 4 27.21 15.08 -1.76
CA LEU A 4 27.31 16.05 -0.66
C LEU A 4 27.09 17.50 -1.13
N ALA A 5 27.44 17.82 -2.38
CA ALA A 5 27.28 19.15 -2.94
C ALA A 5 25.83 19.47 -3.36
N GLU A 6 25.09 18.45 -3.79
CA GLU A 6 23.72 18.60 -4.30
C GLU A 6 22.63 18.41 -3.23
N ASN A 7 23.03 18.08 -1.99
CA ASN A 7 22.12 17.97 -0.85
C ASN A 7 20.92 17.00 -1.08
N GLN A 8 21.18 15.92 -1.81
CA GLN A 8 20.17 14.93 -2.22
C GLN A 8 19.57 14.20 -1.03
N TYR A 9 20.31 14.02 0.07
CA TYR A 9 19.83 13.49 1.34
C TYR A 9 20.69 13.98 2.51
N ARG A 10 20.10 13.96 3.70
CA ARG A 10 20.70 14.45 4.94
C ARG A 10 20.61 13.41 6.04
N VAL A 11 21.39 13.60 7.11
CA VAL A 11 21.24 12.82 8.35
C VAL A 11 19.81 12.98 8.87
N GLY A 12 19.16 11.87 9.17
CA GLY A 12 17.77 11.79 9.59
C GLY A 12 16.77 11.44 8.49
N ASP A 13 17.13 11.58 7.21
CA ASP A 13 16.28 11.12 6.11
C ASP A 13 16.22 9.58 6.07
N VAL A 14 15.12 9.04 5.57
CA VAL A 14 15.05 7.63 5.17
C VAL A 14 15.40 7.52 3.70
N MET A 15 16.40 6.73 3.42
CA MET A 15 16.94 6.53 2.09
C MET A 15 16.94 5.07 1.70
N GLN A 16 16.65 4.79 0.45
CA GLN A 16 16.86 3.48 -0.19
C GLN A 16 17.98 3.61 -1.23
N VAL A 17 18.94 2.69 -1.18
CA VAL A 17 20.10 2.64 -2.08
C VAL A 17 19.99 1.44 -2.98
N ASN A 18 20.12 1.64 -4.28
CA ASN A 18 20.15 0.59 -5.32
C ASN A 18 19.00 -0.42 -5.22
N GLN A 19 17.87 -0.04 -4.58
CA GLN A 19 16.71 -0.89 -4.27
C GLN A 19 16.97 -2.03 -3.25
N ASP A 20 18.19 -2.20 -2.76
CA ASP A 20 18.57 -3.30 -1.88
C ASP A 20 18.57 -2.92 -0.40
N VAL A 21 19.08 -1.74 -0.06
CA VAL A 21 19.29 -1.30 1.31
C VAL A 21 18.47 -0.04 1.58
N ALA A 22 17.61 -0.10 2.59
CA ALA A 22 16.86 1.05 3.07
C ALA A 22 17.09 1.29 4.56
N GLY A 23 17.15 2.55 4.97
CA GLY A 23 17.30 2.90 6.38
C GLY A 23 17.42 4.40 6.62
N VAL A 24 17.45 4.76 7.90
CA VAL A 24 17.70 6.14 8.33
C VAL A 24 19.18 6.47 8.13
N VAL A 25 19.45 7.60 7.51
CA VAL A 25 20.81 8.12 7.34
C VAL A 25 21.33 8.59 8.68
N GLU A 26 22.34 7.92 9.21
CA GLU A 26 23.00 8.31 10.46
C GLU A 26 24.22 9.19 10.23
N LYS A 27 24.94 8.98 9.12
CA LYS A 27 26.14 9.75 8.78
C LYS A 27 26.38 9.74 7.28
N VAL A 28 26.78 10.87 6.76
CA VAL A 28 27.28 11.03 5.38
C VAL A 28 28.70 11.56 5.44
N SER A 29 29.61 10.89 4.75
CA SER A 29 31.00 11.33 4.59
C SER A 29 31.39 11.33 3.12
N LEU A 30 32.60 11.77 2.78
CA LEU A 30 33.10 11.81 1.40
C LEU A 30 33.08 10.44 0.71
N ARG A 31 33.30 9.36 1.46
CA ARG A 31 33.46 8.00 0.91
C ARG A 31 32.32 7.08 1.22
N MET A 32 31.61 7.30 2.32
CA MET A 32 30.62 6.35 2.85
C MET A 32 29.40 7.06 3.39
N THR A 33 28.25 6.42 3.17
CA THR A 33 27.00 6.72 3.84
C THR A 33 26.67 5.59 4.82
N LYS A 34 26.33 5.97 6.06
CA LYS A 34 25.92 5.04 7.12
C LYS A 34 24.41 5.07 7.26
N LEU A 35 23.75 3.94 7.09
CA LEU A 35 22.30 3.76 7.20
C LEU A 35 22.00 2.79 8.35
N ARG A 36 20.89 3.04 9.07
CA ARG A 36 20.34 2.07 10.02
C ARG A 36 18.95 1.65 9.56
N ASP A 37 18.74 0.34 9.40
CA ASP A 37 17.44 -0.21 9.02
C ASP A 37 16.49 -0.38 10.21
N LEU A 38 15.26 -0.84 9.93
CA LEU A 38 14.23 -1.04 10.95
C LEU A 38 14.54 -2.17 11.93
N GLU A 39 15.43 -3.11 11.56
CA GLU A 39 15.89 -4.18 12.43
C GLU A 39 17.07 -3.74 13.32
N GLY A 40 17.52 -2.48 13.17
CA GLY A 40 18.63 -1.89 13.90
C GLY A 40 20.01 -2.20 13.32
N ARG A 41 20.08 -2.91 12.19
CA ARG A 41 21.34 -3.21 11.50
C ARG A 41 21.92 -1.95 10.90
N VAL A 42 23.26 -1.87 10.90
CA VAL A 42 23.98 -0.74 10.32
C VAL A 42 24.60 -1.16 9.00
N HIS A 43 24.29 -0.41 7.97
CA HIS A 43 24.85 -0.58 6.63
C HIS A 43 25.84 0.53 6.33
N TYR A 44 27.04 0.16 5.93
CA TYR A 44 28.09 1.07 5.47
C TYR A 44 28.17 0.96 3.95
N VAL A 45 27.59 1.95 3.25
CA VAL A 45 27.51 1.96 1.79
C VAL A 45 28.58 2.88 1.23
N PRO A 46 29.56 2.36 0.47
CA PRO A 46 30.50 3.22 -0.25
C PRO A 46 29.77 4.13 -1.25
N ASN A 47 29.99 5.45 -1.19
CA ASN A 47 29.28 6.39 -2.05
C ASN A 47 29.50 6.12 -3.54
N GLY A 48 30.65 5.55 -3.90
CA GLY A 48 30.95 5.19 -5.30
C GLY A 48 30.14 4.01 -5.85
N THR A 49 29.46 3.24 -5.00
CA THR A 49 28.61 2.10 -5.41
C THR A 49 27.12 2.49 -5.48
N ILE A 50 26.79 3.74 -5.13
CA ILE A 50 25.41 4.24 -5.19
C ILE A 50 25.12 4.69 -6.62
N GLU A 51 24.31 3.94 -7.33
CA GLU A 51 23.80 4.28 -8.65
C GLU A 51 22.47 5.01 -8.54
N ILE A 52 21.59 4.54 -7.66
CA ILE A 52 20.28 5.13 -7.40
C ILE A 52 20.15 5.40 -5.91
N ALA A 53 19.87 6.65 -5.54
CA ALA A 53 19.52 7.09 -4.20
C ALA A 53 18.08 7.57 -4.19
N THR A 54 17.19 6.84 -3.51
CA THR A 54 15.79 7.25 -3.35
C THR A 54 15.58 7.81 -1.95
N ASN A 55 15.26 9.10 -1.85
CA ASN A 55 14.89 9.73 -0.59
C ASN A 55 13.38 9.54 -0.36
N LEU A 56 13.02 8.80 0.70
CA LEU A 56 11.64 8.45 1.03
C LEU A 56 10.93 9.50 1.91
N THR A 57 11.66 10.54 2.33
CA THR A 57 11.18 11.50 3.33
C THR A 57 11.46 12.95 2.98
N MET A 58 11.88 13.24 1.75
CA MET A 58 12.17 14.62 1.33
C MET A 58 10.86 15.38 1.11
N ASP A 59 10.73 16.55 1.78
CA ASP A 59 9.61 17.50 1.73
C ASP A 59 8.26 16.91 2.19
N TYR A 60 7.79 15.84 1.61
CA TYR A 60 6.57 15.09 2.00
C TYR A 60 6.74 13.61 1.67
N ALA A 61 5.86 12.81 2.21
CA ALA A 61 5.76 11.40 1.85
C ALA A 61 4.31 11.07 1.45
N ASN A 62 4.16 10.09 0.57
CA ASN A 62 2.85 9.57 0.20
C ASN A 62 2.59 8.23 0.89
N VAL A 63 1.36 8.08 1.36
CA VAL A 63 0.77 6.77 1.68
C VAL A 63 0.04 6.28 0.46
N GLU A 64 0.51 5.21 -0.13
CA GLU A 64 -0.17 4.50 -1.21
C GLU A 64 -0.63 3.14 -0.68
N LEU A 65 -1.93 2.86 -0.80
CA LEU A 65 -2.57 1.66 -0.29
C LEU A 65 -3.35 0.96 -1.39
N ASP A 66 -3.16 -0.33 -1.51
CA ASP A 66 -4.04 -1.22 -2.26
C ASP A 66 -5.01 -1.88 -1.29
N VAL A 67 -6.30 -1.69 -1.52
CA VAL A 67 -7.38 -2.27 -0.71
C VAL A 67 -8.27 -3.12 -1.60
N GLY A 68 -8.41 -4.40 -1.27
CA GLY A 68 -9.29 -5.34 -1.97
C GLY A 68 -10.71 -5.30 -1.41
N VAL A 69 -11.70 -5.19 -2.29
CA VAL A 69 -13.12 -5.34 -1.95
C VAL A 69 -13.76 -6.45 -2.77
N GLY A 70 -14.80 -7.08 -2.25
CA GLY A 70 -15.50 -8.17 -2.93
C GLY A 70 -16.10 -7.73 -4.27
N TYR A 71 -16.19 -8.64 -5.24
CA TYR A 71 -16.75 -8.36 -6.57
C TYR A 71 -18.22 -7.91 -6.55
N ALA A 72 -18.97 -8.29 -5.51
CA ALA A 72 -20.36 -7.86 -5.31
C ALA A 72 -20.48 -6.45 -4.70
N SER A 73 -19.37 -5.81 -4.34
CA SER A 73 -19.38 -4.49 -3.71
C SER A 73 -19.73 -3.40 -4.73
N ASP A 74 -20.58 -2.45 -4.29
CA ASP A 74 -20.83 -1.23 -5.01
C ASP A 74 -19.63 -0.29 -4.86
N LEU A 75 -18.96 0.00 -5.97
CA LEU A 75 -17.73 0.82 -5.97
C LEU A 75 -17.99 2.28 -5.61
N ASP A 76 -19.15 2.84 -5.97
CA ASP A 76 -19.51 4.21 -5.60
C ASP A 76 -19.71 4.31 -4.08
N LYS A 77 -20.29 3.27 -3.48
CA LYS A 77 -20.40 3.18 -2.02
C LYS A 77 -19.03 3.03 -1.37
N VAL A 78 -18.15 2.22 -1.94
CA VAL A 78 -16.77 2.04 -1.45
C VAL A 78 -16.01 3.35 -1.47
N GLU A 79 -16.07 4.10 -2.58
CA GLU A 79 -15.44 5.41 -2.73
C GLU A 79 -15.92 6.38 -1.64
N LYS A 80 -17.24 6.49 -1.48
CA LYS A 80 -17.84 7.36 -0.45
C LYS A 80 -17.38 7.02 0.96
N ILE A 81 -17.29 5.73 1.30
CA ILE A 81 -16.78 5.30 2.62
C ILE A 81 -15.31 5.69 2.79
N ILE A 82 -14.49 5.53 1.76
CA ILE A 82 -13.08 5.92 1.78
C ILE A 82 -12.95 7.43 2.01
N GLU A 83 -13.76 8.24 1.33
CA GLU A 83 -13.76 9.69 1.50
C GLU A 83 -14.22 10.11 2.91
N GLU A 84 -15.26 9.49 3.46
CA GLU A 84 -15.74 9.74 4.82
C GLU A 84 -14.66 9.39 5.86
N VAL A 85 -13.98 8.27 5.70
CA VAL A 85 -12.84 7.87 6.55
C VAL A 85 -11.70 8.85 6.40
N GLY A 86 -11.36 9.23 5.16
CA GLY A 86 -10.32 10.20 4.89
C GLY A 86 -10.58 11.55 5.55
N LYS A 87 -11.79 12.05 5.41
CA LYS A 87 -12.24 13.28 6.08
C LYS A 87 -12.15 13.17 7.60
N SER A 88 -12.56 12.04 8.16
CA SER A 88 -12.49 11.81 9.63
C SER A 88 -11.06 11.83 10.16
N ILE A 89 -10.07 11.41 9.37
CA ILE A 89 -8.64 11.48 9.72
C ILE A 89 -8.14 12.92 9.62
N PHE A 90 -8.47 13.60 8.52
CA PHE A 90 -8.00 14.95 8.26
C PHE A 90 -8.56 15.98 9.24
N GLU A 91 -9.77 15.79 9.73
CA GLU A 91 -10.43 16.66 10.73
C GLU A 91 -10.06 16.30 12.17
N ASP A 92 -9.45 15.15 12.41
CA ASP A 92 -9.08 14.68 13.74
C ASP A 92 -7.86 15.46 14.28
N PRO A 93 -7.96 16.13 15.46
CA PRO A 93 -6.85 16.89 16.05
C PRO A 93 -5.56 16.09 16.27
N GLU A 94 -5.66 14.77 16.41
CA GLU A 94 -4.50 13.89 16.58
C GLU A 94 -3.75 13.70 15.25
N TRP A 95 -4.45 13.79 14.13
CA TRP A 95 -3.94 13.42 12.80
C TRP A 95 -3.80 14.58 11.82
N ASN A 96 -4.49 15.69 12.02
CA ASN A 96 -4.52 16.83 11.10
C ASN A 96 -3.17 17.54 10.93
N ASN A 97 -2.23 17.35 11.87
CA ASN A 97 -0.87 17.87 11.77
C ASN A 97 0.09 16.94 11.00
N VAL A 98 -0.33 15.72 10.69
CA VAL A 98 0.50 14.72 10.02
C VAL A 98 -0.04 14.27 8.67
N ALA A 99 -1.35 14.26 8.47
CA ALA A 99 -1.99 14.09 7.18
C ALA A 99 -2.10 15.46 6.49
N LEU A 100 -1.34 15.68 5.43
CA LEU A 100 -1.35 16.96 4.67
C LEU A 100 -2.53 17.05 3.72
N GLU A 101 -3.11 15.93 3.35
CA GLU A 101 -4.31 15.80 2.53
C GLU A 101 -5.20 14.70 3.12
N ALA A 102 -6.52 14.83 2.94
CA ALA A 102 -7.42 13.76 3.32
C ALA A 102 -7.15 12.50 2.47
N PRO A 103 -7.03 11.31 3.09
CA PRO A 103 -7.01 10.06 2.35
C PRO A 103 -8.20 9.96 1.39
N HIS A 104 -7.95 9.62 0.13
CA HIS A 104 -8.99 9.53 -0.90
C HIS A 104 -8.74 8.36 -1.86
N MET A 105 -9.77 7.89 -2.50
CA MET A 105 -9.64 6.88 -3.55
C MET A 105 -9.06 7.53 -4.81
N LEU A 106 -7.88 7.06 -5.23
CA LEU A 106 -7.21 7.53 -6.44
C LEU A 106 -7.85 6.93 -7.69
N ARG A 107 -8.14 5.62 -7.66
CA ARG A 107 -8.74 4.86 -8.76
C ARG A 107 -9.09 3.44 -8.37
N VAL A 108 -9.92 2.80 -9.17
CA VAL A 108 -9.95 1.34 -9.27
C VAL A 108 -8.68 0.92 -10.01
N ASP A 109 -7.84 0.11 -9.37
CA ASP A 109 -6.51 -0.21 -9.91
C ASP A 109 -6.57 -1.43 -10.85
N ARG A 110 -7.16 -2.52 -10.38
CA ARG A 110 -7.28 -3.76 -11.15
C ARG A 110 -8.35 -4.69 -10.61
N PHE A 111 -8.77 -5.62 -11.45
CA PHE A 111 -9.56 -6.78 -11.05
C PHE A 111 -8.60 -7.92 -10.74
N GLY A 112 -8.50 -8.30 -9.46
CA GLY A 112 -7.70 -9.42 -8.98
C GLY A 112 -8.47 -10.73 -9.01
N ASP A 113 -7.81 -11.84 -8.63
CA ASP A 113 -8.41 -13.18 -8.66
C ASP A 113 -9.63 -13.32 -7.74
N SER A 114 -9.65 -12.64 -6.61
CA SER A 114 -10.73 -12.73 -5.62
C SER A 114 -11.26 -11.36 -5.16
N ALA A 115 -10.73 -10.27 -5.67
CA ALA A 115 -11.07 -8.92 -5.22
C ALA A 115 -10.94 -7.89 -6.34
N ILE A 116 -11.73 -6.83 -6.26
CA ILE A 116 -11.48 -5.59 -6.97
C ILE A 116 -10.52 -4.78 -6.10
N VAL A 117 -9.38 -4.39 -6.66
CA VAL A 117 -8.37 -3.61 -5.95
C VAL A 117 -8.57 -2.14 -6.23
N VAL A 118 -8.79 -1.37 -5.18
CA VAL A 118 -8.86 0.11 -5.23
C VAL A 118 -7.58 0.68 -4.61
N LYS A 119 -7.08 1.75 -5.20
CA LYS A 119 -5.89 2.44 -4.76
C LYS A 119 -6.27 3.71 -4.00
N ILE A 120 -5.73 3.85 -2.79
CA ILE A 120 -5.92 5.00 -1.92
C ILE A 120 -4.62 5.76 -1.82
N LEU A 121 -4.70 7.07 -1.88
CA LEU A 121 -3.56 7.98 -1.74
C LEU A 121 -3.81 8.95 -0.60
N CYS A 122 -2.75 9.27 0.14
CA CYS A 122 -2.73 10.32 1.14
C CYS A 122 -1.32 10.92 1.22
N LYS A 123 -1.23 12.24 1.26
CA LYS A 123 0.01 12.96 1.46
C LYS A 123 0.24 13.24 2.93
N THR A 124 1.44 13.00 3.41
CA THR A 124 1.80 13.12 4.83
C THR A 124 3.08 13.89 5.05
N VAL A 125 3.25 14.37 6.27
CA VAL A 125 4.54 14.85 6.76
C VAL A 125 5.56 13.71 6.68
N PRO A 126 6.83 13.97 6.30
CA PRO A 126 7.90 12.99 6.28
C PRO A 126 7.99 12.18 7.58
N MET A 127 8.36 10.89 7.48
CA MET A 127 8.47 9.95 8.60
C MET A 127 7.12 9.53 9.24
N LYS A 128 6.00 10.11 8.83
CA LYS A 128 4.67 9.80 9.39
C LYS A 128 3.81 8.90 8.51
N GLN A 129 4.25 8.60 7.30
CA GLN A 129 3.50 7.79 6.32
C GLN A 129 3.11 6.41 6.88
N TRP A 130 3.94 5.78 7.68
CA TRP A 130 3.66 4.43 8.22
C TRP A 130 2.56 4.43 9.27
N ILE A 131 2.57 5.42 10.20
CA ILE A 131 1.53 5.53 11.23
C ILE A 131 0.20 5.97 10.62
N VAL A 132 0.21 6.90 9.66
CA VAL A 132 -1.00 7.32 8.93
C VAL A 132 -1.56 6.15 8.11
N ARG A 133 -0.70 5.38 7.43
CA ARG A 133 -1.10 4.14 6.75
C ARG A 133 -1.83 3.17 7.66
N SER A 134 -1.30 2.93 8.86
CA SER A 134 -1.90 2.05 9.85
C SER A 134 -3.27 2.55 10.31
N GLU A 135 -3.40 3.86 10.55
CA GLU A 135 -4.66 4.46 10.96
C GLU A 135 -5.72 4.43 9.86
N ILE A 136 -5.35 4.69 8.61
CA ILE A 136 -6.25 4.54 7.46
C ILE A 136 -6.81 3.12 7.42
N LEU A 137 -5.95 2.10 7.46
CA LEU A 137 -6.36 0.69 7.43
C LEU A 137 -7.29 0.34 8.60
N ARG A 138 -6.99 0.83 9.80
CA ARG A 138 -7.80 0.59 11.00
C ARG A 138 -9.21 1.20 10.89
N ARG A 139 -9.32 2.44 10.43
CA ARG A 139 -10.62 3.11 10.25
C ARG A 139 -11.40 2.52 9.09
N LEU A 140 -10.74 2.20 7.97
CA LEU A 140 -11.37 1.54 6.83
C LEU A 140 -11.96 0.19 7.22
N LYS A 141 -11.20 -0.65 7.95
CA LYS A 141 -11.72 -1.95 8.41
C LYS A 141 -13.01 -1.80 9.21
N LYS A 142 -13.06 -0.83 10.14
CA LYS A 142 -14.26 -0.56 10.94
C LYS A 142 -15.43 -0.06 10.08
N ALA A 143 -15.15 0.82 9.13
CA ALA A 143 -16.18 1.38 8.25
C ALA A 143 -16.73 0.31 7.29
N PHE A 144 -15.88 -0.52 6.71
CA PHE A 144 -16.28 -1.61 5.83
C PHE A 144 -17.13 -2.66 6.56
N ASP A 145 -16.73 -3.03 7.80
CA ASP A 145 -17.53 -3.96 8.62
C ASP A 145 -18.92 -3.39 8.92
N LYS A 146 -19.02 -2.12 9.26
CA LYS A 146 -20.30 -1.43 9.54
C LYS A 146 -21.21 -1.39 8.31
N GLU A 147 -20.64 -1.18 7.14
CA GLU A 147 -21.35 -1.01 5.89
C GLU A 147 -21.52 -2.32 5.08
N ASN A 148 -21.09 -3.46 5.67
CA ASN A 148 -21.11 -4.79 5.05
C ASN A 148 -20.33 -4.84 3.72
N ILE A 149 -19.23 -4.12 3.61
CA ILE A 149 -18.28 -4.25 2.51
C ILE A 149 -17.34 -5.41 2.84
N GLU A 150 -17.35 -6.44 2.00
CA GLU A 150 -16.52 -7.60 2.18
C GLU A 150 -15.06 -7.30 1.77
N ILE A 151 -14.10 -7.65 2.65
CA ILE A 151 -12.68 -7.76 2.32
C ILE A 151 -12.45 -9.26 2.06
N PRO A 152 -12.38 -9.70 0.80
CA PRO A 152 -12.42 -11.12 0.48
C PRO A 152 -11.13 -11.83 0.84
N PHE A 153 -11.29 -13.09 1.31
CA PHE A 153 -10.21 -14.06 1.31
C PHE A 153 -10.03 -14.65 -0.10
N PRO A 154 -8.89 -15.33 -0.41
CA PRO A 154 -8.76 -16.10 -1.63
C PRO A 154 -9.93 -17.05 -1.82
N GLN A 155 -10.64 -16.96 -2.96
CA GLN A 155 -11.82 -17.75 -3.26
C GLN A 155 -11.55 -18.70 -4.44
N VAL A 156 -12.12 -19.91 -4.37
CA VAL A 156 -12.10 -20.88 -5.45
C VAL A 156 -13.53 -21.25 -5.79
N THR A 157 -13.93 -21.07 -7.04
CA THR A 157 -15.24 -21.51 -7.53
C THR A 157 -15.13 -22.92 -8.06
N LEU A 158 -15.87 -23.85 -7.46
CA LEU A 158 -15.97 -25.23 -7.92
C LEU A 158 -17.15 -25.35 -8.90
N HIS A 159 -16.85 -25.73 -10.15
CA HIS A 159 -17.87 -26.07 -11.14
C HIS A 159 -18.06 -27.58 -11.14
N GLU A 160 -19.22 -28.06 -10.70
CA GLU A 160 -19.59 -29.44 -10.86
C GLU A 160 -20.04 -29.70 -12.30
N ALA A 161 -19.33 -30.60 -12.99
CA ALA A 161 -19.77 -31.06 -14.29
C ALA A 161 -20.99 -31.93 -14.13
N VAL A 162 -22.16 -31.50 -14.59
CA VAL A 162 -23.36 -32.32 -14.65
C VAL A 162 -23.12 -33.41 -15.69
N GLN A 163 -22.91 -34.65 -15.22
CA GLN A 163 -22.87 -35.78 -16.13
C GLN A 163 -24.27 -36.00 -16.71
N SER A 164 -24.44 -35.73 -17.98
CA SER A 164 -25.63 -36.10 -18.72
C SER A 164 -25.67 -37.63 -18.88
N ASN A 165 -26.50 -38.29 -18.08
CA ASN A 165 -26.82 -39.70 -18.24
C ASN A 165 -27.51 -39.91 -19.60
N HIS A 166 -26.76 -40.24 -20.63
CA HIS A 166 -27.29 -40.82 -21.86
C HIS A 166 -27.75 -42.24 -21.55
N LYS A 167 -29.05 -42.41 -21.25
CA LYS A 167 -29.69 -43.72 -21.27
C LYS A 167 -29.66 -44.24 -22.70
N HIS A 168 -28.77 -45.17 -22.95
CA HIS A 168 -28.83 -46.03 -24.14
C HIS A 168 -30.08 -46.91 -24.02
N GLY A 169 -31.11 -46.52 -24.74
CA GLY A 169 -32.31 -47.37 -24.94
C GLY A 169 -31.95 -48.57 -25.80
N SER A 170 -31.70 -49.70 -25.20
CA SER A 170 -31.61 -50.99 -25.89
C SER A 170 -33.00 -51.33 -26.45
N LYS A 171 -33.17 -51.18 -27.76
CA LYS A 171 -34.29 -51.80 -28.48
C LYS A 171 -33.90 -53.22 -28.85
N ASN A 172 -34.38 -54.13 -28.03
CA ASN A 172 -34.43 -55.56 -28.41
C ASN A 172 -35.56 -55.73 -29.45
N LYS A 173 -35.24 -56.20 -30.65
CA LYS A 173 -36.21 -56.78 -31.61
C LYS A 173 -35.98 -58.28 -31.65
N SER A 174 -37.04 -58.98 -31.35
CA SER A 174 -37.27 -60.36 -31.65
C SER A 174 -37.37 -60.57 -33.16
#